data_90d0299bb482aaf8f935f6c3f1d51a5b
#
_entry.id   90d0299bb482aaf8f935f6c3f1d51a5b
#
_cell.length_a   1.000
_cell.length_b   1.000
_cell.length_c   1.000
_cell.angle_alpha   90.00
_cell.angle_beta   90.00
_cell.angle_gamma   90.00
#
_symmetry.space_group_name_H-M   'P 1'
#
loop_
_entity.id
_entity.type
_entity.pdbx_description
1 polymer ?
#
loop_
_entity_poly.entity_id
_entity_poly.type
_entity_poly.pdbx_seq_one_letter_code
_entity_poly.pdbx_strand_id
1 'polypeptide(L)'
;MRLKPLRSVRAVVAAAIVSVLLLQGFAVVAQSKDEGLAMPPPQYQIFDIGVVAMGDTASQGFGVSTGGLAVGRSVRSGAAQAFTWTQAGGIVGLPNIGGRAFCVSNSANNTGTVVGTCASTLFGTARLPIVWVNGAVSQLPLPAGETLGESYSVNANGVAVGSVNSGSFQRGVVYNGATATVITQTTPGGSFFTTAFGVNDSGRVVGIGIDPGNAARNVGMVYDIGSGSAFEVGALPSTNGAIAFGISNGGHVVGSTMTNQGSGLPFIWTQAGGMVAIPLPTGTTQASARGVNSSGWAVGTASSAFAIPFLYDGASTYRLADLIPAGTGWDLSTNTSSSAMGISDAGVIVGTGVLNGLTHAYAMVPVATNVTVSGRIFTATGRPIRNAIVAITGGGLPVGQKVQTGNFGWYTFSGLQSGQTYTITVNAPRNTFAQSSRMITPVADVTNFDFTAEQ
;
A
#
# COMPACT_ATOMS: atom_id res chain seq x y z
N MET A 1 -39.68 -70.45 -32.40
CA MET A 1 -39.29 -71.66 -31.69
C MET A 1 -38.59 -71.21 -30.41
N ARG A 2 -39.22 -71.40 -29.23
CA ARG A 2 -38.72 -71.79 -27.91
C ARG A 2 -37.45 -71.09 -27.44
N LEU A 3 -37.26 -70.61 -26.24
CA LEU A 3 -37.94 -70.68 -24.93
C LEU A 3 -37.29 -69.62 -23.99
N LYS A 4 -38.04 -68.96 -23.15
CA LYS A 4 -37.64 -68.43 -21.87
C LYS A 4 -37.29 -69.63 -20.89
N PRO A 5 -36.57 -69.49 -19.78
CA PRO A 5 -36.92 -68.74 -18.61
C PRO A 5 -35.67 -68.32 -17.79
N LEU A 6 -35.61 -67.79 -16.65
CA LEU A 6 -36.34 -67.65 -15.40
C LEU A 6 -35.51 -66.83 -14.38
N ARG A 7 -36.16 -66.06 -13.61
CA ARG A 7 -35.88 -65.40 -12.33
C ARG A 7 -34.95 -66.13 -11.36
N SER A 8 -34.22 -65.38 -10.58
CA SER A 8 -34.04 -65.64 -9.13
C SER A 8 -33.89 -64.31 -8.32
N VAL A 9 -34.91 -64.11 -7.49
CA VAL A 9 -34.96 -63.18 -6.38
C VAL A 9 -34.19 -63.84 -5.22
N ARG A 10 -33.27 -63.14 -4.59
CA ARG A 10 -32.77 -63.48 -3.24
C ARG A 10 -32.99 -62.30 -2.34
N ALA A 11 -33.99 -62.49 -1.47
CA ALA A 11 -34.17 -61.70 -0.25
C ALA A 11 -33.07 -62.06 0.75
N VAL A 12 -32.48 -61.04 1.38
CA VAL A 12 -31.62 -61.21 2.53
C VAL A 12 -32.31 -60.60 3.74
N VAL A 13 -32.58 -61.46 4.71
CA VAL A 13 -33.22 -61.20 6.00
C VAL A 13 -32.26 -60.37 6.86
N ALA A 14 -32.74 -59.23 7.38
CA ALA A 14 -32.03 -58.43 8.36
C ALA A 14 -32.31 -58.99 9.77
N ALA A 15 -31.29 -59.41 10.47
CA ALA A 15 -31.35 -59.74 11.91
C ALA A 15 -31.13 -58.46 12.71
N ALA A 16 -32.15 -58.12 13.53
CA ALA A 16 -32.07 -57.03 14.49
C ALA A 16 -31.26 -57.50 15.71
N ILE A 17 -30.16 -56.80 16.02
CA ILE A 17 -29.51 -56.88 17.34
C ILE A 17 -29.82 -55.56 18.04
N VAL A 18 -30.64 -55.66 19.09
CA VAL A 18 -30.89 -54.57 20.03
C VAL A 18 -29.72 -54.52 21.02
N SER A 19 -28.91 -53.49 20.93
CA SER A 19 -27.97 -53.14 21.99
C SER A 19 -28.37 -51.78 22.56
N VAL A 20 -28.81 -51.80 23.78
CA VAL A 20 -29.06 -50.62 24.62
C VAL A 20 -27.70 -50.00 24.94
N LEU A 21 -27.38 -48.84 24.36
CA LEU A 21 -26.29 -48.00 24.81
C LEU A 21 -26.86 -46.68 25.28
N LEU A 22 -26.47 -46.34 26.51
CA LEU A 22 -26.84 -45.14 27.25
C LEU A 22 -26.59 -43.88 26.39
N LEU A 23 -27.63 -43.05 26.23
CA LEU A 23 -27.53 -41.69 25.73
C LEU A 23 -26.75 -40.84 26.75
N GLN A 24 -25.49 -40.63 26.51
CA GLN A 24 -24.83 -39.39 26.97
C GLN A 24 -25.02 -38.35 25.86
N GLY A 25 -25.80 -37.33 26.17
CA GLY A 25 -26.09 -36.25 25.27
C GLY A 25 -24.81 -35.43 24.96
N PHE A 26 -24.15 -35.75 23.86
CA PHE A 26 -23.28 -34.78 23.20
C PHE A 26 -24.19 -33.84 22.43
N ALA A 27 -24.36 -32.62 22.97
CA ALA A 27 -24.85 -31.53 22.19
C ALA A 27 -23.83 -31.31 21.04
N VAL A 28 -24.19 -31.72 19.84
CA VAL A 28 -23.52 -31.24 18.61
C VAL A 28 -23.84 -29.76 18.56
N VAL A 29 -22.91 -28.95 19.06
CA VAL A 29 -22.89 -27.53 18.73
C VAL A 29 -22.68 -27.50 17.24
N ALA A 30 -23.73 -27.23 16.46
CA ALA A 30 -23.63 -26.86 15.09
C ALA A 30 -22.66 -25.66 15.08
N GLN A 31 -21.46 -25.86 14.56
CA GLN A 31 -20.63 -24.74 14.14
C GLN A 31 -21.47 -23.96 13.12
N SER A 32 -21.99 -22.81 13.55
CA SER A 32 -22.44 -21.79 12.60
C SER A 32 -21.25 -21.62 11.66
N LYS A 33 -21.48 -21.84 10.36
CA LYS A 33 -20.60 -21.31 9.34
C LYS A 33 -20.40 -19.84 9.71
N ASP A 34 -19.20 -19.47 10.19
CA ASP A 34 -18.80 -18.09 10.22
C ASP A 34 -18.96 -17.61 8.78
N GLU A 35 -20.06 -16.99 8.48
CA GLU A 35 -20.12 -16.02 7.40
C GLU A 35 -19.11 -14.97 7.84
N GLY A 36 -17.90 -15.03 7.26
CA GLY A 36 -16.79 -14.18 7.62
C GLY A 36 -17.30 -12.75 7.57
N LEU A 37 -17.47 -12.16 8.75
CA LEU A 37 -17.81 -10.76 8.87
C LEU A 37 -16.77 -10.03 8.04
N ALA A 38 -17.21 -9.37 6.96
CA ALA A 38 -16.34 -8.56 6.11
C ALA A 38 -15.54 -7.65 7.05
N MET A 39 -14.21 -7.71 6.95
CA MET A 39 -13.37 -6.84 7.77
C MET A 39 -13.80 -5.39 7.54
N PRO A 40 -13.91 -4.58 8.58
CA PRO A 40 -14.25 -3.17 8.42
C PRO A 40 -13.21 -2.50 7.52
N PRO A 41 -13.61 -1.48 6.73
CA PRO A 41 -12.66 -0.73 5.90
C PRO A 41 -11.50 -0.20 6.75
N PRO A 42 -10.27 -0.19 6.22
CA PRO A 42 -9.14 0.40 6.94
C PRO A 42 -9.41 1.87 7.23
N GLN A 43 -8.96 2.36 8.39
CA GLN A 43 -9.12 3.75 8.80
C GLN A 43 -7.76 4.45 8.77
N TYR A 44 -7.77 5.73 8.41
CA TYR A 44 -6.55 6.51 8.22
C TYR A 44 -6.64 7.85 8.96
N GLN A 45 -5.50 8.27 9.50
CA GLN A 45 -5.26 9.68 9.85
C GLN A 45 -4.59 10.36 8.66
N ILE A 46 -5.10 11.53 8.25
CA ILE A 46 -4.53 12.31 7.14
C ILE A 46 -3.71 13.47 7.69
N PHE A 47 -2.51 13.65 7.16
CA PHE A 47 -1.56 14.70 7.50
C PHE A 47 -1.33 15.60 6.30
N ASP A 48 -1.32 16.90 6.52
CA ASP A 48 -0.80 17.87 5.57
C ASP A 48 0.73 17.79 5.55
N ILE A 49 1.30 17.49 4.39
CA ILE A 49 2.76 17.57 4.20
C ILE A 49 3.23 19.03 4.21
N GLY A 50 2.36 19.95 3.82
CA GLY A 50 2.65 21.37 3.77
C GLY A 50 3.46 21.77 2.55
N VAL A 51 4.11 22.93 2.66
CA VAL A 51 4.97 23.53 1.62
C VAL A 51 6.38 23.77 2.15
N VAL A 52 7.39 23.78 1.25
CA VAL A 52 8.81 23.88 1.66
C VAL A 52 9.17 25.28 2.15
N ALA A 53 8.67 26.33 1.52
CA ALA A 53 9.02 27.71 1.86
C ALA A 53 7.80 28.62 1.95
N MET A 54 7.90 29.67 2.77
CA MET A 54 6.90 30.74 2.78
C MET A 54 6.80 31.35 1.38
N GLY A 55 5.55 31.42 0.86
CA GLY A 55 5.25 31.88 -0.49
C GLY A 55 5.14 30.77 -1.54
N ASP A 56 5.38 29.53 -1.20
CA ASP A 56 4.94 28.41 -2.02
C ASP A 56 3.41 28.30 -1.93
N THR A 57 2.76 28.04 -3.06
CA THR A 57 1.28 28.11 -3.18
C THR A 57 0.62 26.75 -3.25
N ALA A 58 1.40 25.69 -3.47
CA ALA A 58 0.89 24.33 -3.56
C ALA A 58 2.00 23.31 -3.29
N SER A 59 1.60 22.10 -2.92
CA SER A 59 2.49 20.94 -2.92
C SER A 59 1.82 19.71 -3.52
N GLN A 60 2.61 18.77 -4.01
CA GLN A 60 2.14 17.54 -4.64
C GLN A 60 3.02 16.37 -4.18
N GLY A 61 2.38 15.26 -3.77
CA GLY A 61 3.05 14.02 -3.40
C GLY A 61 3.13 13.05 -4.57
N PHE A 62 4.30 12.45 -4.81
CA PHE A 62 4.53 11.56 -5.96
C PHE A 62 4.94 10.14 -5.59
N GLY A 63 5.53 9.93 -4.41
CA GLY A 63 5.96 8.61 -4.00
C GLY A 63 6.18 8.50 -2.49
N VAL A 64 6.36 7.28 -2.05
CA VAL A 64 6.73 6.94 -0.67
C VAL A 64 7.64 5.71 -0.69
N SER A 65 8.71 5.71 0.11
CA SER A 65 9.55 4.53 0.29
C SER A 65 8.79 3.43 1.05
N THR A 66 9.28 2.20 1.01
CA THR A 66 8.70 1.09 1.79
C THR A 66 8.67 1.37 3.30
N GLY A 67 9.56 2.22 3.81
CA GLY A 67 9.63 2.67 5.20
C GLY A 67 8.85 3.95 5.52
N GLY A 68 8.15 4.58 4.55
CA GLY A 68 7.29 5.73 4.80
C GLY A 68 7.92 7.10 4.55
N LEU A 69 9.11 7.20 3.93
CA LEU A 69 9.68 8.47 3.48
C LEU A 69 8.92 8.96 2.25
N ALA A 70 8.11 10.00 2.40
CA ALA A 70 7.33 10.59 1.31
C ALA A 70 8.17 11.59 0.50
N VAL A 71 7.88 11.70 -0.79
CA VAL A 71 8.57 12.60 -1.73
C VAL A 71 7.58 13.31 -2.65
N GLY A 72 7.99 14.46 -3.18
CA GLY A 72 7.14 15.26 -4.05
C GLY A 72 7.77 16.59 -4.44
N ARG A 73 6.92 17.58 -4.71
CA ARG A 73 7.37 18.96 -4.99
C ARG A 73 6.50 19.98 -4.28
N SER A 74 7.10 21.09 -3.92
CA SER A 74 6.47 22.33 -3.49
C SER A 74 6.59 23.37 -4.60
N VAL A 75 5.54 24.12 -4.87
CA VAL A 75 5.41 24.95 -6.06
C VAL A 75 5.17 26.41 -5.68
N ARG A 76 5.89 27.31 -6.34
CA ARG A 76 5.68 28.76 -6.32
C ARG A 76 5.64 29.29 -7.76
N SER A 77 5.27 30.58 -7.93
CA SER A 77 5.33 31.21 -9.24
C SER A 77 6.75 31.10 -9.81
N GLY A 78 6.89 30.48 -11.01
CA GLY A 78 8.15 30.37 -11.73
C GLY A 78 9.14 29.33 -11.19
N ALA A 79 8.81 28.52 -10.18
CA ALA A 79 9.70 27.49 -9.65
C ALA A 79 8.99 26.32 -8.96
N ALA A 80 9.68 25.19 -8.85
CA ALA A 80 9.27 24.09 -7.97
C ALA A 80 10.52 23.51 -7.29
N GLN A 81 10.35 23.13 -6.04
CA GLN A 81 11.41 22.53 -5.23
C GLN A 81 10.98 21.12 -4.82
N ALA A 82 11.84 20.14 -5.05
CA ALA A 82 11.67 18.78 -4.56
C ALA A 82 11.72 18.74 -3.04
N PHE A 83 11.01 17.81 -2.42
CA PHE A 83 11.02 17.62 -0.98
C PHE A 83 11.06 16.14 -0.57
N THR A 84 11.43 15.92 0.68
CA THR A 84 11.14 14.72 1.46
C THR A 84 10.26 15.08 2.65
N TRP A 85 9.51 14.11 3.18
CA TRP A 85 8.70 14.28 4.37
C TRP A 85 8.63 12.97 5.17
N THR A 86 8.65 13.11 6.48
CA THR A 86 8.30 12.04 7.43
C THR A 86 7.35 12.61 8.48
N GLN A 87 6.52 11.76 9.09
CA GLN A 87 5.60 12.20 10.14
C GLN A 87 6.33 12.85 11.32
N ALA A 88 7.49 12.35 11.70
CA ALA A 88 8.28 12.88 12.83
C ALA A 88 9.11 14.11 12.45
N GLY A 89 9.65 14.17 11.23
CA GLY A 89 10.60 15.21 10.80
C GLY A 89 9.97 16.35 10.02
N GLY A 90 8.71 16.23 9.61
CA GLY A 90 8.06 17.21 8.74
C GLY A 90 8.64 17.26 7.32
N ILE A 91 8.36 18.34 6.60
CA ILE A 91 8.82 18.57 5.22
C ILE A 91 10.24 19.15 5.22
N VAL A 92 11.10 18.59 4.34
CA VAL A 92 12.47 19.05 4.11
C VAL A 92 12.68 19.30 2.63
N GLY A 93 12.99 20.55 2.24
CA GLY A 93 13.30 20.92 0.87
C GLY A 93 14.63 20.35 0.39
N LEU A 94 14.65 19.79 -0.82
CA LEU A 94 15.85 19.30 -1.47
C LEU A 94 16.43 20.40 -2.40
N PRO A 95 17.74 20.55 -2.49
CA PRO A 95 18.34 21.57 -3.34
C PRO A 95 18.08 21.29 -4.83
N ASN A 96 17.82 22.34 -5.59
CA ASN A 96 17.76 22.27 -7.05
C ASN A 96 19.19 22.21 -7.63
N ILE A 97 19.38 21.48 -8.73
CA ILE A 97 20.65 21.52 -9.46
C ILE A 97 20.80 22.82 -10.25
N GLY A 98 22.03 23.33 -10.39
CA GLY A 98 22.31 24.63 -11.00
C GLY A 98 21.60 24.86 -12.33
N GLY A 99 21.00 26.05 -12.50
CA GLY A 99 20.28 26.46 -13.71
C GLY A 99 18.90 25.78 -13.91
N ARG A 100 18.39 24.97 -12.96
CA ARG A 100 17.10 24.29 -13.06
C ARG A 100 16.17 24.78 -11.95
N ALA A 101 15.14 25.52 -12.34
CA ALA A 101 14.19 26.11 -11.39
C ALA A 101 13.06 25.13 -10.96
N PHE A 102 12.84 24.05 -11.71
CA PHE A 102 11.74 23.11 -11.49
C PHE A 102 12.29 21.72 -11.24
N CYS A 103 12.37 21.34 -9.95
CA CYS A 103 12.75 19.99 -9.54
C CYS A 103 11.59 19.25 -8.86
N VAL A 104 11.51 17.96 -9.11
CA VAL A 104 10.55 17.03 -8.51
C VAL A 104 11.28 15.78 -8.03
N SER A 105 10.98 15.33 -6.83
CA SER A 105 11.38 14.01 -6.34
C SER A 105 10.26 13.02 -6.62
N ASN A 106 10.58 11.94 -7.34
CA ASN A 106 9.61 10.94 -7.80
C ASN A 106 9.59 9.69 -6.90
N SER A 107 10.74 9.30 -6.35
CA SER A 107 10.88 8.09 -5.53
C SER A 107 12.01 8.26 -4.53
N ALA A 108 11.91 7.53 -3.41
CA ALA A 108 12.96 7.39 -2.41
C ALA A 108 13.08 5.95 -1.95
N ASN A 109 14.28 5.56 -1.50
CA ASN A 109 14.48 4.32 -0.76
C ASN A 109 14.62 4.58 0.75
N ASN A 110 14.72 3.51 1.55
CA ASN A 110 14.79 3.61 3.01
C ASN A 110 16.15 4.11 3.53
N THR A 111 17.18 4.16 2.70
CA THR A 111 18.49 4.74 3.05
C THR A 111 18.56 6.25 2.81
N GLY A 112 17.44 6.85 2.32
CA GLY A 112 17.37 8.28 2.06
C GLY A 112 17.93 8.71 0.70
N THR A 113 18.23 7.76 -0.21
CA THR A 113 18.49 8.07 -1.61
C THR A 113 17.17 8.45 -2.27
N VAL A 114 17.12 9.62 -2.87
CA VAL A 114 15.94 10.17 -3.56
C VAL A 114 16.29 10.37 -5.04
N VAL A 115 15.39 10.01 -5.93
CA VAL A 115 15.55 10.25 -7.38
C VAL A 115 14.40 11.08 -7.92
N GLY A 116 14.69 11.80 -9.00
CA GLY A 116 13.70 12.65 -9.63
C GLY A 116 14.21 13.35 -10.89
N THR A 117 13.57 14.44 -11.21
CA THR A 117 13.83 15.15 -12.47
C THR A 117 13.89 16.65 -12.23
N CYS A 118 14.84 17.32 -12.86
CA CYS A 118 14.90 18.78 -12.86
C CYS A 118 14.83 19.35 -14.29
N ALA A 119 14.11 20.45 -14.45
CA ALA A 119 13.95 21.19 -15.70
C ALA A 119 14.16 22.70 -15.47
N SER A 120 14.41 23.45 -16.54
CA SER A 120 14.51 24.92 -16.45
C SER A 120 13.14 25.60 -16.41
N THR A 121 12.10 24.96 -16.96
CA THR A 121 10.71 25.45 -16.92
C THR A 121 9.75 24.34 -16.55
N LEU A 122 8.55 24.68 -16.07
CA LEU A 122 7.56 23.71 -15.55
C LEU A 122 7.19 22.61 -16.57
N PHE A 123 7.03 22.99 -17.82
CA PHE A 123 6.70 22.08 -18.92
C PHE A 123 7.86 21.89 -19.90
N GLY A 124 9.10 22.23 -19.46
CA GLY A 124 10.29 22.12 -20.30
C GLY A 124 10.61 20.68 -20.68
N THR A 125 10.98 20.48 -21.93
CA THR A 125 11.43 19.19 -22.46
C THR A 125 12.90 18.91 -22.12
N ALA A 126 13.67 19.94 -21.77
CA ALA A 126 15.09 19.83 -21.38
C ALA A 126 15.19 19.36 -19.92
N ARG A 127 14.96 18.07 -19.68
CA ARG A 127 14.92 17.43 -18.37
C ARG A 127 16.19 16.66 -18.08
N LEU A 128 16.65 16.72 -16.82
CA LEU A 128 17.81 15.97 -16.32
C LEU A 128 17.38 14.96 -15.26
N PRO A 129 17.89 13.72 -15.33
CA PRO A 129 17.71 12.74 -14.28
C PRO A 129 18.58 13.09 -13.07
N ILE A 130 17.98 13.17 -11.88
CA ILE A 130 18.61 13.70 -10.67
C ILE A 130 18.59 12.65 -9.56
N VAL A 131 19.64 12.66 -8.74
CA VAL A 131 19.70 11.95 -7.47
C VAL A 131 20.08 12.90 -6.34
N TRP A 132 19.46 12.74 -5.19
CA TRP A 132 19.83 13.34 -3.90
C TRP A 132 20.28 12.23 -2.97
N VAL A 133 21.50 12.37 -2.44
CA VAL A 133 22.06 11.46 -1.43
C VAL A 133 22.53 12.29 -0.25
N ASN A 134 22.02 12.03 0.95
CA ASN A 134 22.30 12.79 2.17
C ASN A 134 22.10 14.32 1.96
N GLY A 135 21.06 14.70 1.21
CA GLY A 135 20.73 16.10 0.90
C GLY A 135 21.57 16.75 -0.19
N ALA A 136 22.64 16.11 -0.69
CA ALA A 136 23.43 16.61 -1.82
C ALA A 136 22.82 16.21 -3.16
N VAL A 137 22.69 17.17 -4.09
CA VAL A 137 22.11 16.95 -5.41
C VAL A 137 23.21 16.66 -6.44
N SER A 138 22.96 15.69 -7.32
CA SER A 138 23.80 15.45 -8.51
C SER A 138 22.94 14.95 -9.67
N GLN A 139 23.45 15.12 -10.89
CA GLN A 139 22.85 14.52 -12.07
C GLN A 139 23.25 13.05 -12.16
N LEU A 140 22.30 12.17 -12.44
CA LEU A 140 22.58 10.77 -12.80
C LEU A 140 23.32 10.75 -14.17
N PRO A 141 24.19 9.76 -14.39
CA PRO A 141 24.91 9.64 -15.65
C PRO A 141 23.92 9.47 -16.81
N LEU A 142 24.33 9.92 -18.00
CA LEU A 142 23.56 9.70 -19.22
C LEU A 142 24.35 8.74 -20.13
N PRO A 143 23.67 7.85 -20.87
CA PRO A 143 24.30 7.02 -21.87
C PRO A 143 25.00 7.88 -22.93
N ALA A 144 26.00 7.32 -23.59
CA ALA A 144 26.75 8.05 -24.64
C ALA A 144 25.81 8.53 -25.74
N GLY A 145 25.95 9.83 -26.08
CA GLY A 145 25.12 10.51 -27.09
C GLY A 145 23.80 11.08 -26.55
N GLU A 146 23.40 10.76 -25.28
CA GLU A 146 22.23 11.32 -24.66
C GLU A 146 22.56 12.59 -23.88
N THR A 147 21.68 13.58 -23.95
CA THR A 147 21.82 14.86 -23.23
C THR A 147 20.69 15.13 -22.24
N LEU A 148 19.60 14.39 -22.34
CA LEU A 148 18.38 14.57 -21.55
C LEU A 148 17.87 13.22 -21.05
N GLY A 149 17.18 13.25 -19.91
CA GLY A 149 16.56 12.07 -19.32
C GLY A 149 15.77 12.40 -18.07
N GLU A 150 15.13 11.38 -17.54
CA GLU A 150 14.31 11.44 -16.32
C GLU A 150 14.61 10.22 -15.47
N SER A 151 14.45 10.33 -14.15
CA SER A 151 14.46 9.19 -13.23
C SER A 151 13.15 9.13 -12.44
N TYR A 152 12.55 7.94 -12.37
CA TYR A 152 11.21 7.75 -11.83
C TYR A 152 11.19 6.92 -10.55
N SER A 153 12.06 5.92 -10.42
CA SER A 153 12.07 5.01 -9.28
C SER A 153 13.47 4.63 -8.86
N VAL A 154 13.64 4.29 -7.57
CA VAL A 154 14.90 3.79 -7.00
C VAL A 154 14.59 2.65 -6.01
N ASN A 155 15.38 1.57 -6.05
CA ASN A 155 15.27 0.45 -5.13
C ASN A 155 16.20 0.61 -3.91
N ALA A 156 16.16 -0.36 -2.97
CA ALA A 156 16.98 -0.36 -1.77
C ALA A 156 18.49 -0.41 -2.05
N ASN A 157 18.89 -0.99 -3.19
CA ASN A 157 20.28 -1.10 -3.62
C ASN A 157 20.81 0.17 -4.32
N GLY A 158 20.00 1.21 -4.45
CA GLY A 158 20.35 2.46 -5.14
C GLY A 158 20.30 2.36 -6.67
N VAL A 159 19.79 1.25 -7.23
CA VAL A 159 19.52 1.15 -8.66
C VAL A 159 18.29 1.97 -8.99
N ALA A 160 18.43 2.93 -9.89
CA ALA A 160 17.34 3.77 -10.35
C ALA A 160 16.95 3.44 -11.80
N VAL A 161 15.73 3.80 -12.18
CA VAL A 161 15.22 3.61 -13.53
C VAL A 161 14.50 4.86 -14.03
N GLY A 162 14.44 4.97 -15.36
CA GLY A 162 13.82 6.12 -15.98
C GLY A 162 13.77 6.04 -17.50
N SER A 163 13.94 7.17 -18.15
CA SER A 163 13.99 7.26 -19.58
C SER A 163 15.05 8.24 -20.04
N VAL A 164 15.57 8.04 -21.24
CA VAL A 164 16.43 8.96 -21.97
C VAL A 164 15.87 9.18 -23.37
N ASN A 165 16.18 10.34 -23.95
CA ASN A 165 15.77 10.66 -25.31
C ASN A 165 16.86 10.21 -26.28
N SER A 166 16.63 9.11 -27.00
CA SER A 166 17.53 8.57 -28.00
C SER A 166 17.06 9.00 -29.41
N GLY A 167 17.52 10.15 -29.86
CA GLY A 167 17.12 10.70 -31.17
C GLY A 167 15.61 10.93 -31.24
N SER A 168 14.92 10.18 -32.12
CA SER A 168 13.47 10.32 -32.34
C SER A 168 12.60 9.54 -31.32
N PHE A 169 13.21 8.71 -30.47
CA PHE A 169 12.48 7.82 -29.58
C PHE A 169 12.99 7.92 -28.14
N GLN A 170 12.05 7.85 -27.21
CA GLN A 170 12.35 7.66 -25.80
C GLN A 170 12.75 6.20 -25.55
N ARG A 171 13.73 5.95 -24.69
CA ARG A 171 14.22 4.63 -24.30
C ARG A 171 14.25 4.47 -22.79
N GLY A 172 13.82 3.33 -22.30
CA GLY A 172 13.98 2.97 -20.89
C GLY A 172 15.46 2.84 -20.52
N VAL A 173 15.83 3.28 -19.32
CA VAL A 173 17.20 3.30 -18.83
C VAL A 173 17.28 2.77 -17.39
N VAL A 174 18.37 2.07 -17.08
CA VAL A 174 18.77 1.67 -15.73
C VAL A 174 20.01 2.48 -15.34
N TYR A 175 19.95 3.15 -14.20
CA TYR A 175 21.05 3.86 -13.57
C TYR A 175 21.59 3.03 -12.41
N ASN A 176 22.88 2.68 -12.43
CA ASN A 176 23.53 1.94 -11.37
C ASN A 176 24.91 2.56 -11.05
N GLY A 177 24.97 3.29 -9.94
CA GLY A 177 26.14 4.05 -9.57
C GLY A 177 26.56 5.06 -10.66
N ALA A 178 27.78 4.92 -11.19
CA ALA A 178 28.32 5.77 -12.23
C ALA A 178 27.92 5.34 -13.66
N THR A 179 27.06 4.34 -13.83
CA THR A 179 26.67 3.82 -15.15
C THR A 179 25.21 4.07 -15.46
N ALA A 180 24.91 4.30 -16.74
CA ALA A 180 23.57 4.34 -17.27
C ALA A 180 23.50 3.41 -18.49
N THR A 181 22.56 2.46 -18.43
CA THR A 181 22.39 1.44 -19.47
C THR A 181 21.00 1.52 -20.07
N VAL A 182 20.91 1.75 -21.35
CA VAL A 182 19.64 1.70 -22.08
C VAL A 182 19.14 0.26 -22.11
N ILE A 183 17.86 0.05 -21.81
CA ILE A 183 17.21 -1.26 -21.94
C ILE A 183 16.99 -1.52 -23.43
N THR A 184 17.83 -2.36 -24.00
CA THR A 184 17.79 -2.76 -25.42
C THR A 184 17.09 -4.09 -25.64
N GLN A 185 16.83 -4.84 -24.57
CA GLN A 185 16.16 -6.12 -24.62
C GLN A 185 14.72 -5.97 -25.10
N THR A 186 14.32 -6.88 -25.99
CA THR A 186 12.96 -6.95 -26.52
C THR A 186 12.24 -8.18 -25.98
N THR A 187 10.91 -8.13 -25.97
CA THR A 187 10.10 -9.34 -25.72
C THR A 187 10.23 -10.31 -26.90
N PRO A 188 9.80 -11.58 -26.75
CA PRO A 188 9.72 -12.53 -27.88
C PRO A 188 8.90 -11.99 -29.08
N GLY A 189 7.92 -11.09 -28.85
CA GLY A 189 7.15 -10.41 -29.88
C GLY A 189 7.84 -9.15 -30.46
N GLY A 190 9.03 -8.80 -29.97
CA GLY A 190 9.80 -7.64 -30.45
C GLY A 190 9.49 -6.31 -29.77
N SER A 191 8.54 -6.26 -28.81
CA SER A 191 8.23 -5.04 -28.06
C SER A 191 9.43 -4.57 -27.24
N PHE A 192 9.65 -3.27 -27.17
CA PHE A 192 10.80 -2.65 -26.51
C PHE A 192 10.39 -1.54 -25.54
N PHE A 193 11.19 -1.34 -24.47
CA PHE A 193 10.95 -0.29 -23.49
C PHE A 193 11.14 1.11 -24.05
N THR A 194 10.16 1.97 -23.81
CA THR A 194 10.28 3.43 -24.01
C THR A 194 10.49 4.16 -22.69
N THR A 195 9.86 3.72 -21.59
CA THR A 195 10.01 4.32 -20.27
C THR A 195 9.98 3.25 -19.20
N ALA A 196 10.93 3.25 -18.27
CA ALA A 196 10.94 2.44 -17.08
C ALA A 196 10.42 3.27 -15.90
N PHE A 197 9.25 2.89 -15.34
CA PHE A 197 8.57 3.64 -14.28
C PHE A 197 8.89 3.13 -12.88
N GLY A 198 9.09 1.83 -12.70
CA GLY A 198 9.32 1.21 -11.41
C GLY A 198 10.44 0.19 -11.41
N VAL A 199 11.12 0.05 -10.27
CA VAL A 199 12.11 -1.00 -10.02
C VAL A 199 11.98 -1.49 -8.58
N ASN A 200 12.01 -2.82 -8.37
CA ASN A 200 12.02 -3.42 -7.04
C ASN A 200 13.42 -3.88 -6.61
N ASP A 201 13.53 -4.38 -5.37
CA ASP A 201 14.82 -4.77 -4.79
C ASP A 201 15.42 -6.02 -5.42
N SER A 202 14.64 -6.86 -6.11
CA SER A 202 15.13 -7.99 -6.88
C SER A 202 15.68 -7.61 -8.26
N GLY A 203 15.60 -6.31 -8.65
CA GLY A 203 16.06 -5.84 -9.96
C GLY A 203 15.04 -6.02 -11.09
N ARG A 204 13.76 -6.23 -10.77
CA ARG A 204 12.70 -6.20 -11.79
C ARG A 204 12.26 -4.78 -12.05
N VAL A 205 12.25 -4.43 -13.32
CA VAL A 205 11.88 -3.12 -13.86
C VAL A 205 10.53 -3.24 -14.56
N VAL A 206 9.63 -2.28 -14.33
CA VAL A 206 8.35 -2.20 -15.03
C VAL A 206 8.18 -0.86 -15.74
N GLY A 207 7.37 -0.85 -16.79
CA GLY A 207 7.17 0.37 -17.53
C GLY A 207 6.24 0.22 -18.73
N ILE A 208 6.45 1.08 -19.69
CA ILE A 208 5.74 1.11 -20.96
C ILE A 208 6.70 0.83 -22.11
N GLY A 209 6.22 0.11 -23.09
CA GLY A 209 6.90 -0.12 -24.35
C GLY A 209 5.97 0.05 -25.54
N ILE A 210 6.53 -0.15 -26.72
CA ILE A 210 5.83 -0.11 -28.00
C ILE A 210 5.92 -1.48 -28.66
N ASP A 211 4.80 -1.95 -29.22
CA ASP A 211 4.74 -3.09 -30.11
C ASP A 211 5.14 -2.66 -31.53
N PRO A 212 6.27 -3.16 -32.08
CA PRO A 212 6.72 -2.76 -33.42
C PRO A 212 5.77 -3.19 -34.53
N GLY A 213 4.97 -4.23 -34.31
CA GLY A 213 3.91 -4.66 -35.24
C GLY A 213 2.67 -3.76 -35.23
N ASN A 214 2.50 -2.99 -34.16
CA ASN A 214 1.41 -2.04 -33.99
C ASN A 214 1.87 -0.85 -33.13
N ALA A 215 2.50 0.14 -33.73
CA ALA A 215 3.06 1.31 -33.02
C ALA A 215 2.04 2.15 -32.25
N ALA A 216 0.72 1.96 -32.49
CA ALA A 216 -0.35 2.57 -31.70
C ALA A 216 -0.65 1.78 -30.41
N ARG A 217 -0.09 0.57 -30.25
CA ARG A 217 -0.29 -0.29 -29.08
C ARG A 217 0.80 -0.03 -28.05
N ASN A 218 0.42 0.57 -26.94
CA ASN A 218 1.27 0.60 -25.75
C ASN A 218 1.24 -0.75 -25.03
N VAL A 219 2.39 -1.24 -24.61
CA VAL A 219 2.50 -2.52 -23.88
C VAL A 219 3.10 -2.29 -22.50
N GLY A 220 2.47 -2.87 -21.48
CA GLY A 220 3.06 -2.94 -20.15
C GLY A 220 4.19 -3.96 -20.14
N MET A 221 5.38 -3.52 -19.77
CA MET A 221 6.62 -4.29 -19.87
C MET A 221 7.19 -4.63 -18.50
N VAL A 222 7.80 -5.81 -18.40
CA VAL A 222 8.68 -6.21 -17.31
C VAL A 222 10.06 -6.56 -17.90
N TYR A 223 11.11 -6.08 -17.25
CA TYR A 223 12.50 -6.41 -17.56
C TYR A 223 13.22 -6.84 -16.28
N ASP A 224 13.93 -7.95 -16.33
CA ASP A 224 14.72 -8.47 -15.22
C ASP A 224 16.21 -8.17 -15.48
N ILE A 225 16.80 -7.33 -14.64
CA ILE A 225 18.19 -6.89 -14.79
C ILE A 225 19.16 -8.08 -14.67
N GLY A 226 18.85 -9.03 -13.78
CA GLY A 226 19.75 -10.16 -13.50
C GLY A 226 19.83 -11.16 -14.64
N SER A 227 18.70 -11.52 -15.25
CA SER A 227 18.62 -12.46 -16.36
C SER A 227 18.72 -11.80 -17.74
N GLY A 228 18.49 -10.50 -17.83
CA GLY A 228 18.40 -9.79 -19.10
C GLY A 228 17.13 -10.12 -19.90
N SER A 229 16.11 -10.73 -19.29
CA SER A 229 14.88 -11.10 -19.99
C SER A 229 13.83 -10.01 -19.93
N ALA A 230 13.04 -9.85 -21.01
CA ALA A 230 11.93 -8.92 -21.09
C ALA A 230 10.66 -9.65 -21.55
N PHE A 231 9.49 -9.24 -20.99
CA PHE A 231 8.18 -9.79 -21.36
C PHE A 231 7.07 -8.75 -21.13
N GLU A 232 5.90 -8.98 -21.73
CA GLU A 232 4.71 -8.15 -21.56
C GLU A 232 3.84 -8.67 -20.42
N VAL A 233 3.20 -7.77 -19.66
CA VAL A 233 2.21 -8.15 -18.64
C VAL A 233 0.87 -8.61 -19.23
N GLY A 234 0.67 -8.42 -20.55
CA GLY A 234 -0.56 -8.71 -21.24
C GLY A 234 -1.59 -7.58 -21.17
N ALA A 235 -2.85 -7.91 -21.36
CA ALA A 235 -3.98 -6.98 -21.32
C ALA A 235 -5.22 -7.68 -20.75
N LEU A 236 -6.17 -6.91 -20.20
CA LEU A 236 -7.47 -7.42 -19.77
C LEU A 236 -8.36 -7.72 -21.00
N PRO A 237 -9.37 -8.60 -20.88
CA PRO A 237 -10.36 -8.79 -21.93
C PRO A 237 -10.96 -7.46 -22.41
N SER A 238 -11.13 -7.31 -23.71
CA SER A 238 -11.65 -6.10 -24.36
C SER A 238 -10.75 -4.86 -24.27
N THR A 239 -9.49 -5.03 -23.87
CA THR A 239 -8.46 -3.99 -23.94
C THR A 239 -7.34 -4.40 -24.89
N ASN A 240 -6.62 -3.42 -25.48
CA ASN A 240 -5.62 -3.68 -26.51
C ASN A 240 -4.19 -3.33 -26.08
N GLY A 241 -4.01 -2.77 -24.87
CA GLY A 241 -2.71 -2.38 -24.36
C GLY A 241 -2.72 -2.20 -22.86
N ALA A 242 -1.53 -1.94 -22.31
CA ALA A 242 -1.34 -1.67 -20.89
C ALA A 242 -0.14 -0.75 -20.65
N ILE A 243 -0.12 -0.11 -19.49
CA ILE A 243 1.02 0.60 -18.93
C ILE A 243 1.24 0.05 -17.52
N ALA A 244 2.43 -0.42 -17.21
CA ALA A 244 2.81 -0.83 -15.86
C ALA A 244 3.50 0.35 -15.16
N PHE A 245 2.87 0.90 -14.10
CA PHE A 245 3.36 2.09 -13.40
C PHE A 245 4.19 1.75 -12.17
N GLY A 246 3.80 0.75 -11.41
CA GLY A 246 4.43 0.41 -10.13
C GLY A 246 4.70 -1.08 -9.97
N ILE A 247 5.74 -1.38 -9.20
CA ILE A 247 6.10 -2.76 -8.80
C ILE A 247 6.50 -2.77 -7.34
N SER A 248 6.07 -3.80 -6.61
CA SER A 248 6.48 -4.01 -5.22
C SER A 248 7.58 -5.06 -5.07
N ASN A 249 8.17 -5.14 -3.88
CA ASN A 249 9.11 -6.21 -3.52
C ASN A 249 8.44 -7.59 -3.45
N GLY A 250 7.12 -7.65 -3.24
CA GLY A 250 6.31 -8.87 -3.38
C GLY A 250 6.10 -9.34 -4.82
N GLY A 251 6.56 -8.57 -5.81
CA GLY A 251 6.43 -8.89 -7.24
C GLY A 251 5.06 -8.56 -7.84
N HIS A 252 4.23 -7.81 -7.13
CA HIS A 252 2.98 -7.27 -7.66
C HIS A 252 3.28 -6.08 -8.58
N VAL A 253 2.68 -6.08 -9.75
CA VAL A 253 2.76 -4.98 -10.73
C VAL A 253 1.39 -4.36 -10.88
N VAL A 254 1.31 -3.03 -10.87
CA VAL A 254 0.06 -2.31 -11.06
C VAL A 254 0.15 -1.31 -12.21
N GLY A 255 -1.00 -1.01 -12.77
CA GLY A 255 -1.06 -0.10 -13.89
C GLY A 255 -2.47 0.18 -14.39
N SER A 256 -2.55 0.55 -15.65
CA SER A 256 -3.79 0.77 -16.37
C SER A 256 -3.75 0.06 -17.71
N THR A 257 -4.82 -0.62 -18.07
CA THR A 257 -5.02 -1.08 -19.44
C THR A 257 -5.59 0.05 -20.29
N MET A 258 -5.54 -0.10 -21.60
CA MET A 258 -6.05 0.87 -22.55
C MET A 258 -7.09 0.22 -23.46
N THR A 259 -8.17 0.94 -23.72
CA THR A 259 -9.15 0.59 -24.76
C THR A 259 -8.89 1.44 -26.00
N ASN A 260 -9.51 1.07 -27.13
CA ASN A 260 -9.48 1.90 -28.35
C ASN A 260 -10.06 3.31 -28.16
N GLN A 261 -10.78 3.55 -27.06
CA GLN A 261 -11.36 4.86 -26.72
C GLN A 261 -10.55 5.63 -25.65
N GLY A 262 -9.36 5.13 -25.27
CA GLY A 262 -8.50 5.75 -24.28
C GLY A 262 -8.91 5.53 -22.83
N SER A 263 -10.02 4.85 -22.56
CA SER A 263 -10.46 4.53 -21.18
C SER A 263 -9.57 3.43 -20.59
N GLY A 264 -9.08 3.63 -19.39
CA GLY A 264 -8.22 2.66 -18.70
C GLY A 264 -8.94 1.94 -17.56
N LEU A 265 -8.70 0.63 -17.44
CA LEU A 265 -9.06 -0.15 -16.28
C LEU A 265 -7.81 -0.43 -15.45
N PRO A 266 -7.86 -0.22 -14.12
CA PRO A 266 -6.73 -0.50 -13.25
C PRO A 266 -6.54 -2.02 -13.13
N PHE A 267 -5.30 -2.45 -13.07
CA PHE A 267 -4.98 -3.86 -12.91
C PHE A 267 -3.92 -4.08 -11.84
N ILE A 268 -3.91 -5.29 -11.29
CA ILE A 268 -2.80 -5.89 -10.57
C ILE A 268 -2.36 -7.15 -11.34
N TRP A 269 -1.05 -7.34 -11.45
CA TRP A 269 -0.46 -8.47 -12.14
C TRP A 269 0.62 -9.12 -11.26
N THR A 270 0.69 -10.43 -11.34
CA THR A 270 1.81 -11.23 -10.80
C THR A 270 2.26 -12.24 -11.84
N GLN A 271 3.51 -12.66 -11.77
CA GLN A 271 4.05 -13.65 -12.73
C GLN A 271 3.31 -15.00 -12.68
N ALA A 272 2.85 -15.40 -11.50
CA ALA A 272 2.12 -16.67 -11.32
C ALA A 272 0.62 -16.55 -11.64
N GLY A 273 0.00 -15.41 -11.30
CA GLY A 273 -1.46 -15.23 -11.40
C GLY A 273 -1.92 -14.48 -12.66
N GLY A 274 -0.99 -13.93 -13.44
CA GLY A 274 -1.35 -13.09 -14.60
C GLY A 274 -1.97 -11.76 -14.19
N MET A 275 -2.72 -11.15 -15.12
CA MET A 275 -3.35 -9.83 -14.93
C MET A 275 -4.80 -9.99 -14.43
N VAL A 276 -5.13 -9.28 -13.36
CA VAL A 276 -6.47 -9.23 -12.77
C VAL A 276 -6.93 -7.77 -12.70
N ALA A 277 -8.18 -7.50 -13.04
CA ALA A 277 -8.76 -6.17 -12.92
C ALA A 277 -8.94 -5.79 -11.44
N ILE A 278 -8.56 -4.57 -11.06
CA ILE A 278 -8.94 -3.99 -9.78
C ILE A 278 -10.36 -3.44 -9.93
N PRO A 279 -11.31 -3.78 -9.03
CA PRO A 279 -12.66 -3.23 -9.09
C PRO A 279 -12.64 -1.69 -9.02
N LEU A 280 -13.44 -1.04 -9.84
CA LEU A 280 -13.56 0.42 -9.83
C LEU A 280 -14.31 0.91 -8.58
N PRO A 281 -13.91 2.04 -7.98
CA PRO A 281 -14.73 2.70 -6.96
C PRO A 281 -16.11 3.04 -7.53
N THR A 282 -17.15 2.94 -6.70
CA THR A 282 -18.55 3.22 -7.11
C THR A 282 -18.68 4.59 -7.79
N GLY A 283 -19.35 4.62 -8.94
CA GLY A 283 -19.61 5.85 -9.70
C GLY A 283 -18.43 6.34 -10.54
N THR A 284 -17.41 5.48 -10.78
CA THR A 284 -16.31 5.78 -11.71
C THR A 284 -16.32 4.79 -12.88
N THR A 285 -15.74 5.20 -14.01
CA THR A 285 -15.74 4.41 -15.25
C THR A 285 -14.36 4.02 -15.74
N GLN A 286 -13.33 4.66 -15.19
CA GLN A 286 -11.93 4.41 -15.51
C GLN A 286 -11.02 4.72 -14.32
N ALA A 287 -9.86 4.10 -14.27
CA ALA A 287 -8.86 4.35 -13.25
C ALA A 287 -7.45 3.92 -13.70
N SER A 288 -6.46 4.44 -12.99
CA SER A 288 -5.07 3.98 -13.08
C SER A 288 -4.58 3.65 -11.67
N ALA A 289 -4.04 2.46 -11.45
CA ALA A 289 -3.29 2.13 -10.25
C ALA A 289 -1.84 2.59 -10.42
N ARG A 290 -1.27 3.27 -9.42
CA ARG A 290 0.03 3.93 -9.47
C ARG A 290 1.06 3.31 -8.54
N GLY A 291 0.67 3.03 -7.30
CA GLY A 291 1.53 2.44 -6.28
C GLY A 291 0.99 1.10 -5.81
N VAL A 292 1.89 0.22 -5.40
CA VAL A 292 1.56 -1.10 -4.82
C VAL A 292 2.60 -1.48 -3.79
N ASN A 293 2.16 -2.05 -2.66
CA ASN A 293 3.04 -2.55 -1.61
C ASN A 293 3.27 -4.07 -1.72
N SER A 294 4.13 -4.59 -0.85
CA SER A 294 4.52 -6.01 -0.86
C SER A 294 3.36 -6.97 -0.54
N SER A 295 2.30 -6.51 0.12
CA SER A 295 1.07 -7.27 0.40
C SER A 295 0.07 -7.27 -0.77
N GLY A 296 0.34 -6.52 -1.87
CA GLY A 296 -0.56 -6.39 -3.00
C GLY A 296 -1.66 -5.33 -2.80
N TRP A 297 -1.58 -4.49 -1.75
CA TRP A 297 -2.43 -3.32 -1.65
C TRP A 297 -2.01 -2.29 -2.68
N ALA A 298 -2.98 -1.73 -3.40
CA ALA A 298 -2.71 -0.82 -4.50
C ALA A 298 -3.46 0.50 -4.33
N VAL A 299 -2.83 1.59 -4.74
CA VAL A 299 -3.44 2.92 -4.75
C VAL A 299 -3.39 3.53 -6.13
N GLY A 300 -4.32 4.42 -6.39
CA GLY A 300 -4.39 5.10 -7.68
C GLY A 300 -5.48 6.15 -7.71
N THR A 301 -5.82 6.57 -8.92
CA THR A 301 -6.86 7.58 -9.15
C THR A 301 -7.85 7.06 -10.18
N ALA A 302 -9.12 7.06 -9.80
CA ALA A 302 -10.25 6.81 -10.68
C ALA A 302 -10.81 8.15 -11.15
N SER A 303 -11.53 8.13 -12.27
CA SER A 303 -12.10 9.33 -12.86
C SER A 303 -13.60 9.17 -13.09
N SER A 304 -14.30 10.26 -12.77
CA SER A 304 -15.67 10.55 -13.16
C SER A 304 -15.71 12.02 -13.63
N ALA A 305 -16.63 12.84 -13.16
CA ALA A 305 -16.52 14.31 -13.28
C ALA A 305 -15.32 14.86 -12.49
N PHE A 306 -14.89 14.12 -11.47
CA PHE A 306 -13.79 14.47 -10.55
C PHE A 306 -12.75 13.36 -10.50
N ALA A 307 -11.57 13.70 -9.94
CA ALA A 307 -10.54 12.74 -9.61
C ALA A 307 -10.84 12.10 -8.25
N ILE A 308 -10.88 10.77 -8.20
CA ILE A 308 -11.24 9.97 -7.04
C ILE A 308 -10.05 9.08 -6.66
N PRO A 309 -9.19 9.50 -5.73
CA PRO A 309 -8.15 8.64 -5.19
C PRO A 309 -8.74 7.40 -4.51
N PHE A 310 -8.13 6.24 -4.71
CA PHE A 310 -8.61 4.97 -4.18
C PHE A 310 -7.51 4.12 -3.56
N LEU A 311 -7.93 3.21 -2.67
CA LEU A 311 -7.16 2.10 -2.14
C LEU A 311 -7.87 0.79 -2.51
N TYR A 312 -7.11 -0.18 -3.01
CA TYR A 312 -7.47 -1.58 -3.15
C TYR A 312 -6.69 -2.40 -2.14
N ASP A 313 -7.36 -3.19 -1.30
CA ASP A 313 -6.76 -3.97 -0.21
C ASP A 313 -6.51 -5.46 -0.55
N GLY A 314 -6.66 -5.82 -1.83
CA GLY A 314 -6.59 -7.20 -2.30
C GLY A 314 -7.97 -7.85 -2.48
N ALA A 315 -9.03 -7.28 -1.91
CA ALA A 315 -10.40 -7.77 -2.00
C ALA A 315 -11.40 -6.69 -2.44
N SER A 316 -11.32 -5.51 -1.83
CA SER A 316 -12.26 -4.40 -2.01
C SER A 316 -11.54 -3.11 -2.41
N THR A 317 -12.25 -2.22 -3.09
CA THR A 317 -11.75 -0.90 -3.46
C THR A 317 -12.54 0.18 -2.72
N TYR A 318 -11.81 1.06 -2.04
CA TYR A 318 -12.33 2.15 -1.23
C TYR A 318 -11.93 3.50 -1.81
N ARG A 319 -12.81 4.50 -1.75
CA ARG A 319 -12.43 5.91 -1.98
C ARG A 319 -11.63 6.39 -0.77
N LEU A 320 -10.51 7.07 -0.97
CA LEU A 320 -9.73 7.57 0.16
C LEU A 320 -10.50 8.57 1.04
N ALA A 321 -11.43 9.32 0.45
CA ALA A 321 -12.30 10.23 1.19
C ALA A 321 -13.14 9.52 2.28
N ASP A 322 -13.51 8.25 2.06
CA ASP A 322 -14.33 7.46 2.97
C ASP A 322 -13.50 6.81 4.10
N LEU A 323 -12.16 6.86 3.99
CA LEU A 323 -11.23 6.24 4.94
C LEU A 323 -10.67 7.23 5.97
N ILE A 324 -10.97 8.51 5.86
CA ILE A 324 -10.53 9.56 6.78
C ILE A 324 -11.71 10.10 7.61
N PRO A 325 -11.46 10.65 8.82
CA PRO A 325 -12.51 11.26 9.62
C PRO A 325 -13.19 12.44 8.89
N ALA A 326 -14.47 12.62 9.12
CA ALA A 326 -15.19 13.79 8.64
C ALA A 326 -14.65 15.08 9.30
N GLY A 327 -14.76 16.21 8.60
CA GLY A 327 -14.40 17.53 9.14
C GLY A 327 -12.90 17.83 9.16
N THR A 328 -12.08 17.04 8.48
CA THR A 328 -10.62 17.28 8.38
C THR A 328 -10.23 18.48 7.51
N GLY A 329 -11.19 19.05 6.76
CA GLY A 329 -10.93 20.11 5.78
C GLY A 329 -10.38 19.63 4.44
N TRP A 330 -10.11 18.32 4.29
CA TRP A 330 -9.66 17.73 3.03
C TRP A 330 -10.81 17.42 2.09
N ASP A 331 -10.69 17.86 0.84
CA ASP A 331 -11.48 17.39 -0.30
C ASP A 331 -10.63 16.47 -1.18
N LEU A 332 -11.01 15.18 -1.20
CA LEU A 332 -10.40 14.13 -2.02
C LEU A 332 -11.38 13.58 -3.08
N SER A 333 -12.52 14.25 -3.33
CA SER A 333 -13.60 13.64 -4.12
C SER A 333 -14.36 14.58 -5.03
N THR A 334 -14.28 15.91 -4.85
CA THR A 334 -15.06 16.90 -5.61
C THR A 334 -14.19 17.90 -6.39
N ASN A 335 -12.94 17.53 -6.67
CA ASN A 335 -11.98 18.32 -7.44
C ASN A 335 -11.24 17.44 -8.48
N THR A 336 -10.48 18.06 -9.38
CA THR A 336 -9.74 17.40 -10.44
C THR A 336 -8.24 17.22 -10.13
N SER A 337 -7.77 17.70 -8.97
CA SER A 337 -6.35 17.70 -8.59
C SER A 337 -5.99 16.55 -7.68
N SER A 338 -6.97 15.89 -7.06
CA SER A 338 -6.73 14.79 -6.12
C SER A 338 -6.13 13.57 -6.80
N SER A 339 -5.17 12.95 -6.13
CA SER A 339 -4.50 11.72 -6.61
C SER A 339 -3.94 10.91 -5.44
N ALA A 340 -3.78 9.60 -5.63
CA ALA A 340 -2.95 8.73 -4.80
C ALA A 340 -1.83 8.14 -5.66
N MET A 341 -0.57 8.31 -5.25
CA MET A 341 0.58 8.03 -6.09
C MET A 341 1.46 6.90 -5.54
N GLY A 342 1.56 6.77 -4.23
CA GLY A 342 2.40 5.76 -3.59
C GLY A 342 1.77 5.18 -2.33
N ILE A 343 2.14 3.94 -2.01
CA ILE A 343 1.80 3.23 -0.78
C ILE A 343 3.03 2.49 -0.26
N SER A 344 3.34 2.64 1.02
CA SER A 344 4.43 1.92 1.69
C SER A 344 4.01 0.51 2.13
N ASP A 345 4.98 -0.31 2.56
CA ASP A 345 4.69 -1.63 3.12
C ASP A 345 3.92 -1.56 4.45
N ALA A 346 4.07 -0.46 5.20
CA ALA A 346 3.25 -0.16 6.37
C ALA A 346 1.86 0.43 6.05
N GLY A 347 1.50 0.57 4.77
CA GLY A 347 0.22 1.10 4.33
C GLY A 347 0.12 2.62 4.31
N VAL A 348 1.22 3.36 4.51
CA VAL A 348 1.21 4.83 4.38
C VAL A 348 0.96 5.22 2.92
N ILE A 349 -0.07 6.01 2.67
CA ILE A 349 -0.46 6.46 1.33
C ILE A 349 -0.05 7.92 1.14
N VAL A 350 0.57 8.23 0.00
CA VAL A 350 0.98 9.59 -0.37
C VAL A 350 0.31 10.01 -1.67
N GLY A 351 -0.14 11.25 -1.70
CA GLY A 351 -0.80 11.82 -2.87
C GLY A 351 -0.99 13.33 -2.77
N THR A 352 -1.92 13.81 -3.55
CA THR A 352 -2.31 15.23 -3.63
C THR A 352 -3.81 15.35 -3.37
N GLY A 353 -4.23 16.38 -2.65
CA GLY A 353 -5.63 16.69 -2.39
C GLY A 353 -5.84 18.20 -2.30
N VAL A 354 -7.05 18.61 -1.96
CA VAL A 354 -7.38 20.00 -1.69
C VAL A 354 -7.69 20.16 -0.21
N LEU A 355 -6.89 20.95 0.49
CA LEU A 355 -7.10 21.29 1.91
C LEU A 355 -7.54 22.74 2.01
N ASN A 356 -8.76 22.97 2.51
CA ASN A 356 -9.33 24.32 2.67
C ASN A 356 -9.21 25.20 1.40
N GLY A 357 -9.37 24.59 0.22
CA GLY A 357 -9.29 25.26 -1.09
C GLY A 357 -7.90 25.34 -1.72
N LEU A 358 -6.84 24.87 -1.05
CA LEU A 358 -5.47 24.88 -1.56
C LEU A 358 -5.02 23.46 -1.92
N THR A 359 -4.27 23.33 -3.02
CA THR A 359 -3.70 22.03 -3.45
C THR A 359 -2.49 21.69 -2.59
N HIS A 360 -2.59 20.65 -1.78
CA HIS A 360 -1.53 20.18 -0.89
C HIS A 360 -1.23 18.69 -1.08
N ALA A 361 0.04 18.33 -0.87
CA ALA A 361 0.45 16.95 -0.69
C ALA A 361 -0.04 16.43 0.66
N TYR A 362 -0.54 15.20 0.69
CA TYR A 362 -0.94 14.53 1.92
C TYR A 362 -0.16 13.23 2.15
N ALA A 363 -0.07 12.85 3.43
CA ALA A 363 0.25 11.51 3.86
C ALA A 363 -0.90 10.95 4.69
N MET A 364 -1.47 9.81 4.30
CA MET A 364 -2.45 9.07 5.08
C MET A 364 -1.74 7.92 5.79
N VAL A 365 -1.80 7.89 7.12
CA VAL A 365 -1.19 6.86 7.96
C VAL A 365 -2.29 5.95 8.49
N PRO A 366 -2.18 4.61 8.32
CA PRO A 366 -3.21 3.70 8.80
C PRO A 366 -3.36 3.81 10.32
N VAL A 367 -4.60 3.87 10.78
CA VAL A 367 -4.94 3.71 12.19
C VAL A 367 -5.17 2.23 12.44
N ALA A 368 -4.52 1.66 13.43
CA ALA A 368 -4.75 0.27 13.81
C ALA A 368 -6.24 0.08 14.16
N THR A 369 -6.95 -0.76 13.39
CA THR A 369 -8.38 -1.03 13.64
C THR A 369 -8.59 -1.93 14.84
N ASN A 370 -7.64 -2.82 15.10
CA ASN A 370 -7.60 -3.68 16.27
C ASN A 370 -6.28 -3.50 17.01
N VAL A 371 -6.38 -3.30 18.31
CA VAL A 371 -5.23 -3.14 19.19
C VAL A 371 -5.25 -4.19 20.29
N THR A 372 -4.07 -4.44 20.85
CA THR A 372 -3.87 -5.30 22.00
C THR A 372 -3.48 -4.45 23.20
N VAL A 373 -4.10 -4.69 24.36
CA VAL A 373 -3.65 -4.13 25.63
C VAL A 373 -3.18 -5.25 26.52
N SER A 374 -1.91 -5.19 26.91
CA SER A 374 -1.31 -6.17 27.82
C SER A 374 -0.54 -5.47 28.94
N GLY A 375 -0.34 -6.20 30.01
CA GLY A 375 0.39 -5.71 31.18
C GLY A 375 0.63 -6.81 32.18
N ARG A 376 1.18 -6.44 33.32
CA ARG A 376 1.49 -7.33 34.43
C ARG A 376 0.83 -6.87 35.72
N ILE A 377 0.50 -7.84 36.56
CA ILE A 377 0.05 -7.60 37.92
C ILE A 377 1.15 -8.06 38.88
N PHE A 378 1.62 -7.17 39.75
CA PHE A 378 2.68 -7.48 40.71
C PHE A 378 2.48 -6.75 42.05
N THR A 379 3.15 -7.25 43.08
CA THR A 379 3.19 -6.64 44.43
C THR A 379 4.08 -5.39 44.42
N ALA A 380 4.00 -4.58 45.45
CA ALA A 380 4.91 -3.44 45.65
C ALA A 380 6.40 -3.85 45.68
N THR A 381 6.71 -5.12 45.98
CA THR A 381 8.08 -5.67 45.96
C THR A 381 8.46 -6.28 44.59
N GLY A 382 7.64 -6.10 43.54
CA GLY A 382 7.91 -6.57 42.18
C GLY A 382 7.62 -8.07 41.95
N ARG A 383 7.03 -8.79 42.90
CA ARG A 383 6.65 -10.21 42.72
C ARG A 383 5.39 -10.31 41.86
N PRO A 384 5.34 -11.20 40.86
CA PRO A 384 4.16 -11.39 40.02
C PRO A 384 2.99 -11.98 40.83
N ILE A 385 1.78 -11.46 40.60
CA ILE A 385 0.54 -11.99 41.19
C ILE A 385 -0.11 -12.86 40.12
N ARG A 386 -0.13 -14.17 40.39
CA ARG A 386 -0.85 -15.18 39.60
C ARG A 386 -2.31 -15.24 39.98
N ASN A 387 -3.14 -15.71 39.06
CA ASN A 387 -4.58 -15.93 39.29
C ASN A 387 -5.36 -14.65 39.64
N ALA A 388 -4.81 -13.47 39.38
CA ALA A 388 -5.58 -12.23 39.41
C ALA A 388 -6.58 -12.23 38.27
N ILE A 389 -7.81 -11.82 38.53
CA ILE A 389 -8.83 -11.62 37.48
C ILE A 389 -8.68 -10.17 36.96
N VAL A 390 -8.38 -10.03 35.70
CA VAL A 390 -8.38 -8.74 35.00
C VAL A 390 -9.60 -8.72 34.09
N ALA A 391 -10.40 -7.66 34.20
CA ALA A 391 -11.59 -7.47 33.38
C ALA A 391 -11.46 -6.19 32.54
N ILE A 392 -11.98 -6.21 31.33
CA ILE A 392 -12.08 -5.04 30.45
C ILE A 392 -13.54 -4.84 30.05
N THR A 393 -13.99 -3.58 30.06
CA THR A 393 -15.35 -3.17 29.68
C THR A 393 -15.30 -1.87 28.89
N GLY A 394 -16.37 -1.51 28.18
CA GLY A 394 -16.44 -0.30 27.35
C GLY A 394 -15.98 -0.52 25.92
N GLY A 395 -15.69 0.54 25.20
CA GLY A 395 -15.18 0.50 23.81
C GLY A 395 -16.08 -0.22 22.80
N GLY A 396 -17.40 -0.27 23.05
CA GLY A 396 -18.32 -0.98 22.16
C GLY A 396 -18.32 -2.51 22.33
N LEU A 397 -17.60 -3.06 23.32
CA LEU A 397 -17.63 -4.49 23.61
C LEU A 397 -19.06 -4.91 24.03
N PRO A 398 -19.70 -5.88 23.35
CA PRO A 398 -21.06 -6.31 23.65
C PRO A 398 -21.13 -6.97 25.04
N VAL A 399 -20.03 -7.57 25.49
CA VAL A 399 -19.86 -8.16 26.83
C VAL A 399 -18.43 -7.89 27.26
N GLY A 400 -18.22 -7.51 28.53
CA GLY A 400 -16.88 -7.35 29.10
C GLY A 400 -16.09 -8.66 29.05
N GLN A 401 -14.81 -8.57 28.70
CA GLN A 401 -13.89 -9.73 28.69
C GLN A 401 -13.20 -9.87 30.06
N LYS A 402 -12.83 -11.08 30.41
CA LYS A 402 -12.06 -11.38 31.63
C LYS A 402 -10.94 -12.35 31.29
N VAL A 403 -9.76 -12.09 31.83
CA VAL A 403 -8.59 -12.98 31.75
C VAL A 403 -8.01 -13.20 33.14
N GLN A 404 -7.35 -14.32 33.32
CA GLN A 404 -6.65 -14.65 34.55
C GLN A 404 -5.15 -14.57 34.32
N THR A 405 -4.41 -13.92 35.24
CA THR A 405 -2.97 -13.82 35.11
C THR A 405 -2.27 -15.17 35.30
N GLY A 406 -1.27 -15.43 34.46
CA GLY A 406 -0.42 -16.62 34.56
C GLY A 406 0.64 -16.49 35.68
N ASN A 407 1.58 -17.44 35.72
CA ASN A 407 2.62 -17.56 36.76
C ASN A 407 3.55 -16.29 36.85
N PHE A 408 3.67 -15.55 35.77
CA PHE A 408 4.48 -14.34 35.72
C PHE A 408 3.68 -13.03 35.81
N GLY A 409 2.38 -13.13 36.16
CA GLY A 409 1.47 -12.01 36.34
C GLY A 409 1.00 -11.35 35.04
N TRP A 410 1.28 -11.91 33.86
CA TRP A 410 0.87 -11.35 32.57
C TRP A 410 -0.61 -11.55 32.29
N TYR A 411 -1.21 -10.53 31.66
CA TYR A 411 -2.53 -10.58 31.05
C TYR A 411 -2.52 -9.90 29.67
N THR A 412 -3.47 -10.24 28.81
CA THR A 412 -3.61 -9.68 27.46
C THR A 412 -5.06 -9.65 27.03
N PHE A 413 -5.50 -8.54 26.46
CA PHE A 413 -6.76 -8.37 25.74
C PHE A 413 -6.44 -8.04 24.29
N SER A 414 -6.91 -8.85 23.35
CA SER A 414 -6.69 -8.67 21.91
C SER A 414 -8.01 -8.33 21.21
N GLY A 415 -7.92 -7.77 20.00
CA GLY A 415 -9.10 -7.46 19.19
C GLY A 415 -9.90 -6.26 19.71
N LEU A 416 -9.28 -5.37 20.48
CA LEU A 416 -9.90 -4.13 20.95
C LEU A 416 -9.91 -3.11 19.82
N GLN A 417 -11.01 -2.37 19.67
CA GLN A 417 -11.07 -1.30 18.66
C GLN A 417 -10.18 -0.12 19.06
N SER A 418 -9.32 0.30 18.13
CA SER A 418 -8.46 1.47 18.30
C SER A 418 -9.27 2.75 18.48
N GLY A 419 -8.77 3.65 19.34
CA GLY A 419 -9.43 4.93 19.62
C GLY A 419 -10.67 4.86 20.50
N GLN A 420 -11.09 3.66 20.93
CA GLN A 420 -12.19 3.49 21.88
C GLN A 420 -11.68 3.51 23.33
N THR A 421 -12.50 4.02 24.25
CA THR A 421 -12.17 4.07 25.66
C THR A 421 -12.63 2.81 26.38
N TYR A 422 -11.70 2.14 27.03
CA TYR A 422 -11.93 0.94 27.84
C TYR A 422 -11.64 1.21 29.31
N THR A 423 -12.35 0.49 30.18
CA THR A 423 -12.04 0.44 31.61
C THR A 423 -11.48 -0.94 31.94
N ILE A 424 -10.25 -0.99 32.44
CA ILE A 424 -9.59 -2.22 32.90
C ILE A 424 -9.59 -2.24 34.40
N THR A 425 -10.11 -3.34 34.98
CA THR A 425 -10.26 -3.54 36.40
C THR A 425 -9.52 -4.82 36.82
N VAL A 426 -8.75 -4.74 37.90
CA VAL A 426 -8.04 -5.87 38.50
C VAL A 426 -8.68 -6.27 39.82
N ASN A 427 -8.85 -7.59 40.03
CA ASN A 427 -9.24 -8.19 41.27
C ASN A 427 -8.31 -9.36 41.58
N ALA A 428 -7.55 -9.26 42.67
CA ALA A 428 -6.69 -10.33 43.17
C ALA A 428 -7.01 -10.58 44.64
N PRO A 429 -7.62 -11.74 45.03
CA PRO A 429 -7.87 -12.08 46.42
C PRO A 429 -6.59 -11.98 47.25
N ARG A 430 -6.63 -11.33 48.40
CA ARG A 430 -5.51 -11.07 49.31
C ARG A 430 -4.55 -9.94 48.89
N ASN A 431 -4.90 -9.16 47.88
CA ASN A 431 -4.11 -7.99 47.47
C ASN A 431 -5.03 -6.76 47.32
N THR A 432 -4.57 -5.62 47.78
CA THR A 432 -5.23 -4.34 47.61
C THR A 432 -4.48 -3.48 46.59
N PHE A 433 -5.23 -2.67 45.84
CA PHE A 433 -4.67 -1.78 44.82
C PHE A 433 -5.16 -0.37 45.06
N ALA A 434 -4.27 0.62 45.07
CA ALA A 434 -4.65 2.03 45.15
C ALA A 434 -5.57 2.43 43.98
N GLN A 435 -5.31 1.86 42.80
CA GLN A 435 -6.13 2.02 41.62
C GLN A 435 -6.44 0.61 41.06
N SER A 436 -7.53 0.00 41.51
CA SER A 436 -7.98 -1.30 40.99
C SER A 436 -8.69 -1.18 39.64
N SER A 437 -8.99 0.05 39.18
CA SER A 437 -9.67 0.34 37.91
C SER A 437 -9.03 1.54 37.24
N ARG A 438 -8.70 1.41 35.94
CA ARG A 438 -8.09 2.48 35.13
C ARG A 438 -8.68 2.50 33.75
N MET A 439 -8.82 3.69 33.18
CA MET A 439 -9.27 3.88 31.78
C MET A 439 -8.07 3.98 30.83
N ILE A 440 -8.27 3.50 29.61
CA ILE A 440 -7.30 3.60 28.51
C ILE A 440 -8.03 3.78 27.20
N THR A 441 -7.47 4.61 26.30
CA THR A 441 -7.93 4.79 24.92
C THR A 441 -6.78 4.43 23.99
N PRO A 442 -6.55 3.13 23.71
CA PRO A 442 -5.41 2.70 22.93
C PRO A 442 -5.61 3.04 21.45
N VAL A 443 -4.62 3.67 20.83
CA VAL A 443 -4.55 3.93 19.36
C VAL A 443 -3.55 3.01 18.67
N ALA A 444 -2.75 2.26 19.45
CA ALA A 444 -1.79 1.25 19.03
C ALA A 444 -1.68 0.20 20.15
N ASP A 445 -0.94 -0.89 19.91
CA ASP A 445 -0.68 -1.91 20.92
C ASP A 445 0.00 -1.32 22.16
N VAL A 446 -0.50 -1.71 23.34
CA VAL A 446 0.02 -1.31 24.65
C VAL A 446 0.51 -2.54 25.38
N THR A 447 1.80 -2.56 25.74
CA THR A 447 2.45 -3.74 26.32
C THR A 447 2.80 -3.60 27.81
N ASN A 448 2.52 -2.44 28.46
CA ASN A 448 2.93 -2.10 29.82
C ASN A 448 1.82 -1.42 30.64
N PHE A 449 0.56 -1.85 30.47
CA PHE A 449 -0.54 -1.36 31.27
C PHE A 449 -0.63 -2.12 32.60
N ASP A 450 0.36 -1.87 33.47
CA ASP A 450 0.62 -2.64 34.68
C ASP A 450 -0.21 -2.16 35.89
N PHE A 451 -0.51 -3.08 36.82
CA PHE A 451 -1.10 -2.78 38.13
C PHE A 451 -0.20 -3.28 39.23
N THR A 452 0.05 -2.40 40.22
CA THR A 452 0.85 -2.72 41.40
C THR A 452 -0.05 -2.78 42.62
N ALA A 453 -0.01 -3.87 43.36
CA ALA A 453 -0.70 -4.01 44.62
C ALA A 453 0.08 -3.30 45.75
N GLU A 454 -0.64 -2.72 46.69
CA GLU A 454 -0.06 -2.07 47.86
C GLU A 454 0.42 -3.10 48.90
N GLN A 455 -0.28 -4.20 49.05
CA GLN A 455 0.04 -5.35 49.89
C GLN A 455 -0.50 -6.63 49.30
#